data_d4cca1dbc3e160747a09a7d1de68285d
#
_entry.id   d4cca1dbc3e160747a09a7d1de68285d
#
_cell.length_a   1.000
_cell.length_b   1.000
_cell.length_c   1.000
_cell.angle_alpha   90.00
_cell.angle_beta   90.00
_cell.angle_gamma   90.00
#
_symmetry.space_group_name_H-M   'P 1'
#
loop_
_entity.id
_entity.type
_entity.pdbx_description
1 polymer ?
#
loop_
_entity_poly.entity_id
_entity_poly.type
_entity_poly.pdbx_seq_one_letter_code
_entity_poly.pdbx_strand_id
1 'polypeptide(L)'
;MAQKTILYLITQSELGGAQRYCLDLAINLKNEFNVILAFGEQGGKGELAKKLDKEKIKYYSIPYLKRSISPISDFLALIQIVKLIKKIKPDIIHLNSSKISILGSLAAFISKLSIRNPKSEIRNPKSEVVYTAHGWVFNEPMPIWQKLFYKYVEKLTAYFKDKIICVSEFDYKTALGENICPSRKLITIHNGIAPIDFLPRQEAREKLNLPENQFIVGSIGNLYKTKGFAYLIEATKKLIDEGIEITTVIIGEGGERKSLTELIKRHKLEDNVILAGRIPEAAKLLSAFDIYVCSSVKEGLSYTIIETMLNGLPIIATRVGGNPELIADGQTGILINSQEAGDLADKIKKLKNNTELQQEMSTKARIKAQEEFNLGKMVKETKEVYYKNKKFD
;
A
#
# COMPACT_ATOMS: atom_id res chain seq x y z
N MET A 1 10.99 14.44 -30.00
CA MET A 1 11.85 14.47 -28.81
C MET A 1 11.96 13.04 -28.29
N ALA A 2 13.13 12.60 -27.79
CA ALA A 2 13.26 11.28 -27.18
C ALA A 2 12.36 11.18 -25.93
N GLN A 3 11.72 10.03 -25.74
CA GLN A 3 10.92 9.77 -24.54
C GLN A 3 11.80 9.83 -23.29
N LYS A 4 11.34 10.54 -22.24
CA LYS A 4 12.01 10.51 -20.93
C LYS A 4 11.97 9.10 -20.34
N THR A 5 13.06 8.70 -19.70
CA THR A 5 13.17 7.40 -19.02
C THR A 5 12.85 7.53 -17.53
N ILE A 6 11.92 6.72 -17.05
CA ILE A 6 11.59 6.58 -15.63
C ILE A 6 12.13 5.24 -15.13
N LEU A 7 12.91 5.29 -14.04
CA LEU A 7 13.32 4.10 -13.28
C LEU A 7 12.56 4.03 -11.96
N TYR A 8 11.58 3.13 -11.87
CA TYR A 8 10.92 2.80 -10.60
C TYR A 8 11.78 1.83 -9.81
N LEU A 9 12.03 2.15 -8.55
CA LEU A 9 12.74 1.27 -7.61
C LEU A 9 11.81 0.88 -6.46
N ILE A 10 11.75 -0.42 -6.14
CA ILE A 10 10.97 -0.96 -5.04
C ILE A 10 11.68 -2.16 -4.41
N THR A 11 11.47 -2.41 -3.10
CA THR A 11 12.25 -3.43 -2.37
C THR A 11 11.94 -4.85 -2.77
N GLN A 12 10.68 -5.19 -3.06
CA GLN A 12 10.23 -6.58 -3.28
C GLN A 12 9.39 -6.73 -4.53
N SER A 13 9.35 -7.96 -5.07
CA SER A 13 8.53 -8.33 -6.24
C SER A 13 7.19 -8.99 -5.89
N GLU A 14 6.92 -9.28 -4.61
CA GLU A 14 5.60 -9.76 -4.17
C GLU A 14 4.59 -8.63 -4.18
N LEU A 15 3.37 -8.89 -4.69
CA LEU A 15 2.32 -7.87 -4.77
C LEU A 15 1.81 -7.46 -3.39
N GLY A 16 1.90 -6.15 -3.15
CA GLY A 16 1.29 -5.41 -2.07
C GLY A 16 0.89 -4.04 -2.58
N GLY A 17 0.43 -3.14 -1.73
CA GLY A 17 -0.04 -1.82 -2.14
C GLY A 17 0.98 -0.98 -2.91
N ALA A 18 2.24 -0.94 -2.44
CA ALA A 18 3.31 -0.20 -3.11
C ALA A 18 3.71 -0.81 -4.48
N GLN A 19 3.71 -2.14 -4.60
CA GLN A 19 3.98 -2.82 -5.87
C GLN A 19 2.85 -2.59 -6.86
N ARG A 20 1.59 -2.61 -6.40
CA ARG A 20 0.43 -2.26 -7.21
C ARG A 20 0.53 -0.82 -7.71
N TYR A 21 0.84 0.13 -6.84
CA TYR A 21 1.07 1.53 -7.21
C TYR A 21 2.11 1.67 -8.34
N CYS A 22 3.27 1.00 -8.21
CA CYS A 22 4.30 1.00 -9.25
C CYS A 22 3.81 0.39 -10.57
N LEU A 23 3.08 -0.74 -10.49
CA LEU A 23 2.54 -1.43 -11.67
C LEU A 23 1.50 -0.56 -12.38
N ASP A 24 0.57 0.03 -11.64
CA ASP A 24 -0.49 0.88 -12.19
C ASP A 24 0.10 2.11 -12.89
N LEU A 25 1.09 2.78 -12.29
CA LEU A 25 1.81 3.87 -12.94
C LEU A 25 2.57 3.40 -14.17
N ALA A 26 3.27 2.26 -14.08
CA ALA A 26 4.06 1.75 -15.18
C ALA A 26 3.20 1.41 -16.41
N ILE A 27 2.06 0.75 -16.21
CA ILE A 27 1.12 0.40 -17.29
C ILE A 27 0.56 1.66 -17.95
N ASN A 28 0.16 2.65 -17.16
CA ASN A 28 -0.50 3.84 -17.68
C ASN A 28 0.47 4.84 -18.30
N LEU A 29 1.76 4.79 -17.97
CA LEU A 29 2.76 5.73 -18.45
C LEU A 29 3.69 5.15 -19.53
N LYS A 30 3.66 3.83 -19.83
CA LYS A 30 4.57 3.17 -20.79
C LYS A 30 4.50 3.70 -22.22
N ASN A 31 3.39 4.31 -22.62
CA ASN A 31 3.24 4.89 -23.95
C ASN A 31 3.85 6.30 -24.07
N GLU A 32 3.99 7.01 -22.96
CA GLU A 32 4.53 8.38 -22.92
C GLU A 32 5.99 8.41 -22.46
N PHE A 33 6.41 7.44 -21.66
CA PHE A 33 7.73 7.33 -21.07
C PHE A 33 8.37 5.97 -21.37
N ASN A 34 9.69 5.92 -21.44
CA ASN A 34 10.43 4.67 -21.39
C ASN A 34 10.47 4.21 -19.93
N VAL A 35 9.54 3.33 -19.55
CA VAL A 35 9.36 2.87 -18.17
C VAL A 35 10.18 1.61 -17.88
N ILE A 36 10.96 1.65 -16.81
CA ILE A 36 11.79 0.55 -16.34
C ILE A 36 11.56 0.38 -14.84
N LEU A 37 11.39 -0.86 -14.37
CA LEU A 37 11.34 -1.18 -12.95
C LEU A 37 12.60 -1.88 -12.49
N ALA A 38 12.95 -1.76 -11.20
CA ALA A 38 13.95 -2.62 -10.59
C ALA A 38 13.56 -2.94 -9.14
N PHE A 39 13.72 -4.20 -8.76
CA PHE A 39 13.29 -4.73 -7.45
C PHE A 39 14.15 -5.90 -7.00
N GLY A 40 14.09 -6.18 -5.68
CA GLY A 40 14.71 -7.36 -5.09
C GLY A 40 13.84 -8.61 -5.30
N GLU A 41 14.48 -9.73 -5.56
CA GLU A 41 13.82 -11.04 -5.58
C GLU A 41 14.00 -11.72 -4.22
N GLN A 42 12.91 -11.92 -3.49
CA GLN A 42 12.87 -12.81 -2.34
C GLN A 42 12.19 -14.10 -2.76
N GLY A 43 12.98 -15.16 -2.99
CA GLY A 43 12.42 -16.50 -3.27
C GLY A 43 11.98 -16.76 -4.71
N GLY A 44 12.43 -15.97 -5.70
CA GLY A 44 12.12 -16.17 -7.12
C GLY A 44 11.38 -15.02 -7.80
N LYS A 45 10.91 -15.24 -9.03
CA LYS A 45 10.11 -14.25 -9.77
C LYS A 45 8.76 -14.07 -9.07
N GLY A 46 8.61 -12.97 -8.33
CA GLY A 46 7.36 -12.60 -7.67
C GLY A 46 6.25 -12.24 -8.66
N GLU A 47 5.05 -12.03 -8.13
CA GLU A 47 3.86 -11.75 -8.93
C GLU A 47 3.97 -10.44 -9.74
N LEU A 48 4.68 -9.44 -9.21
CA LEU A 48 4.97 -8.19 -9.95
C LEU A 48 5.71 -8.48 -11.25
N ALA A 49 6.76 -9.33 -11.22
CA ALA A 49 7.52 -9.68 -12.41
C ALA A 49 6.65 -10.34 -13.49
N LYS A 50 5.77 -11.28 -13.09
CA LYS A 50 4.84 -11.94 -14.01
C LYS A 50 3.88 -10.95 -14.69
N LYS A 51 3.38 -9.95 -13.93
CA LYS A 51 2.51 -8.91 -14.49
C LYS A 51 3.27 -7.97 -15.43
N LEU A 52 4.52 -7.62 -15.11
CA LEU A 52 5.36 -6.81 -15.98
C LEU A 52 5.72 -7.54 -17.29
N ASP A 53 5.99 -8.85 -17.24
CA ASP A 53 6.20 -9.69 -18.44
C ASP A 53 4.97 -9.66 -19.36
N LYS A 54 3.76 -9.82 -18.79
CA LYS A 54 2.49 -9.73 -19.53
C LYS A 54 2.31 -8.37 -20.21
N GLU A 55 2.69 -7.29 -19.52
CA GLU A 55 2.58 -5.91 -20.02
C GLU A 55 3.76 -5.48 -20.91
N LYS A 56 4.74 -6.36 -21.13
CA LYS A 56 5.98 -6.11 -21.88
C LYS A 56 6.78 -4.92 -21.35
N ILE A 57 6.76 -4.72 -20.04
CA ILE A 57 7.49 -3.65 -19.35
C ILE A 57 8.84 -4.20 -18.88
N LYS A 58 9.91 -3.50 -19.24
CA LYS A 58 11.29 -3.90 -18.90
C LYS A 58 11.54 -3.78 -17.40
N TYR A 59 12.21 -4.78 -16.82
CA TYR A 59 12.63 -4.73 -15.42
C TYR A 59 14.00 -5.35 -15.19
N TYR A 60 14.57 -5.06 -14.02
CA TYR A 60 15.83 -5.61 -13.54
C TYR A 60 15.66 -6.17 -12.13
N SER A 61 16.27 -7.32 -11.89
CA SER A 61 16.42 -7.87 -10.55
C SER A 61 17.64 -7.28 -9.84
N ILE A 62 17.52 -7.05 -8.54
CA ILE A 62 18.59 -6.62 -7.65
C ILE A 62 18.72 -7.68 -6.54
N PRO A 63 19.48 -8.76 -6.75
CA PRO A 63 19.49 -9.94 -5.88
C PRO A 63 19.82 -9.66 -4.40
N TYR A 64 20.66 -8.65 -4.13
CA TYR A 64 21.02 -8.27 -2.75
C TYR A 64 20.00 -7.36 -2.07
N LEU A 65 19.01 -6.86 -2.79
CA LEU A 65 17.96 -6.02 -2.22
C LEU A 65 16.90 -6.89 -1.52
N LYS A 66 17.00 -6.98 -0.19
CA LYS A 66 16.11 -7.77 0.68
C LYS A 66 15.26 -6.85 1.57
N ARG A 67 14.12 -7.35 2.05
CA ARG A 67 13.25 -6.61 2.99
C ARG A 67 13.95 -6.40 4.35
N SER A 68 14.57 -7.45 4.88
CA SER A 68 15.31 -7.38 6.13
C SER A 68 16.51 -6.44 6.03
N ILE A 69 16.86 -5.76 7.13
CA ILE A 69 18.08 -4.98 7.22
C ILE A 69 19.26 -5.95 7.30
N SER A 70 20.22 -5.81 6.40
CA SER A 70 21.45 -6.58 6.36
C SER A 70 22.55 -5.68 5.80
N PRO A 71 23.48 -5.17 6.64
CA PRO A 71 24.47 -4.17 6.22
C PRO A 71 25.26 -4.58 4.97
N ILE A 72 25.72 -5.83 4.91
CA ILE A 72 26.50 -6.35 3.76
C ILE A 72 25.62 -6.42 2.50
N SER A 73 24.41 -7.04 2.60
CA SER A 73 23.50 -7.11 1.45
C SER A 73 23.06 -5.72 1.00
N ASP A 74 22.81 -4.80 1.93
CA ASP A 74 22.36 -3.44 1.64
C ASP A 74 23.48 -2.64 0.94
N PHE A 75 24.74 -2.81 1.34
CA PHE A 75 25.88 -2.22 0.65
C PHE A 75 26.05 -2.77 -0.77
N LEU A 76 25.91 -4.09 -0.95
CA LEU A 76 25.97 -4.71 -2.29
C LEU A 76 24.79 -4.27 -3.17
N ALA A 77 23.60 -4.17 -2.60
CA ALA A 77 22.42 -3.61 -3.29
C ALA A 77 22.65 -2.17 -3.74
N LEU A 78 23.25 -1.33 -2.86
CA LEU A 78 23.60 0.05 -3.20
C LEU A 78 24.53 0.11 -4.42
N ILE A 79 25.59 -0.73 -4.46
CA ILE A 79 26.51 -0.79 -5.60
C ILE A 79 25.76 -1.21 -6.88
N GLN A 80 24.86 -2.20 -6.78
CA GLN A 80 24.06 -2.65 -7.94
C GLN A 80 23.14 -1.54 -8.45
N ILE A 81 22.48 -0.80 -7.56
CA ILE A 81 21.61 0.32 -7.92
C ILE A 81 22.42 1.43 -8.59
N VAL A 82 23.60 1.78 -8.06
CA VAL A 82 24.51 2.78 -8.67
C VAL A 82 24.91 2.36 -10.09
N LYS A 83 25.32 1.07 -10.29
CA LYS A 83 25.65 0.54 -11.61
C LYS A 83 24.46 0.61 -12.57
N LEU A 84 23.26 0.27 -12.08
CA LEU A 84 22.03 0.29 -12.85
C LEU A 84 21.67 1.71 -13.30
N ILE A 85 21.71 2.70 -12.39
CA ILE A 85 21.46 4.12 -12.70
C ILE A 85 22.45 4.62 -13.76
N LYS A 86 23.74 4.29 -13.62
CA LYS A 86 24.77 4.67 -14.62
C LYS A 86 24.55 4.03 -15.99
N LYS A 87 24.04 2.79 -16.02
CA LYS A 87 23.72 2.05 -17.25
C LYS A 87 22.50 2.61 -17.95
N ILE A 88 21.41 2.86 -17.21
CA ILE A 88 20.12 3.29 -17.75
C ILE A 88 20.12 4.81 -18.04
N LYS A 89 20.80 5.61 -17.21
CA LYS A 89 20.79 7.08 -17.22
C LYS A 89 19.37 7.64 -17.23
N PRO A 90 18.53 7.28 -16.23
CA PRO A 90 17.13 7.70 -16.23
C PRO A 90 17.01 9.21 -16.00
N ASP A 91 15.98 9.82 -16.60
CA ASP A 91 15.59 11.21 -16.33
C ASP A 91 14.95 11.34 -14.95
N ILE A 92 14.19 10.31 -14.55
CA ILE A 92 13.46 10.26 -13.28
C ILE A 92 13.78 8.94 -12.57
N ILE A 93 14.10 9.02 -11.28
CA ILE A 93 14.24 7.88 -10.38
C ILE A 93 13.11 7.98 -9.36
N HIS A 94 12.16 7.04 -9.42
CA HIS A 94 11.01 7.02 -8.53
C HIS A 94 11.14 5.89 -7.50
N LEU A 95 11.29 6.27 -6.24
CA LEU A 95 11.50 5.38 -5.09
C LEU A 95 10.17 5.04 -4.44
N ASN A 96 9.90 3.74 -4.12
CA ASN A 96 8.57 3.29 -3.72
C ASN A 96 8.56 2.38 -2.49
N SER A 97 9.51 2.52 -1.59
CA SER A 97 9.50 1.85 -0.27
C SER A 97 10.52 2.52 0.65
N SER A 98 10.35 2.40 1.96
CA SER A 98 11.23 3.05 2.94
C SER A 98 12.71 2.63 2.79
N LYS A 99 13.00 1.36 2.55
CA LYS A 99 14.38 0.90 2.33
C LYS A 99 14.97 1.47 1.04
N ILE A 100 14.19 1.48 -0.03
CA ILE A 100 14.61 2.07 -1.32
C ILE A 100 14.66 3.59 -1.26
N SER A 101 13.85 4.23 -0.44
CA SER A 101 13.95 5.66 -0.14
C SER A 101 15.37 6.02 0.28
N ILE A 102 15.98 5.20 1.13
CA ILE A 102 17.33 5.38 1.64
C ILE A 102 18.38 5.00 0.59
N LEU A 103 18.40 3.74 0.17
CA LEU A 103 19.43 3.20 -0.74
C LEU A 103 19.37 3.86 -2.12
N GLY A 104 18.19 4.08 -2.66
CA GLY A 104 17.99 4.71 -3.96
C GLY A 104 18.39 6.18 -3.98
N SER A 105 18.10 6.94 -2.91
CA SER A 105 18.55 8.34 -2.77
C SER A 105 20.06 8.44 -2.72
N LEU A 106 20.73 7.58 -1.93
CA LEU A 106 22.19 7.53 -1.86
C LEU A 106 22.80 7.09 -3.20
N ALA A 107 22.22 6.09 -3.85
CA ALA A 107 22.68 5.63 -5.17
C ALA A 107 22.57 6.73 -6.23
N ALA A 108 21.47 7.47 -6.25
CA ALA A 108 21.30 8.61 -7.14
C ALA A 108 22.35 9.69 -6.90
N PHE A 109 22.61 10.02 -5.62
CA PHE A 109 23.65 10.99 -5.24
C PHE A 109 25.06 10.54 -5.65
N ILE A 110 25.45 9.29 -5.34
CA ILE A 110 26.75 8.74 -5.73
C ILE A 110 26.90 8.73 -7.26
N SER A 111 25.85 8.38 -7.99
CA SER A 111 25.86 8.36 -9.45
C SER A 111 26.12 9.76 -10.03
N LYS A 112 25.56 10.82 -9.42
CA LYS A 112 25.79 12.23 -9.82
C LYS A 112 27.24 12.67 -9.56
N LEU A 113 27.84 12.27 -8.47
CA LEU A 113 29.23 12.61 -8.12
C LEU A 113 30.24 11.99 -9.11
N SER A 114 30.00 10.76 -9.52
CA SER A 114 30.92 10.03 -10.41
C SER A 114 30.95 10.57 -11.85
N ILE A 115 30.00 11.42 -12.25
CA ILE A 115 29.86 11.97 -13.61
C ILE A 115 30.51 13.35 -13.75
N ARG A 116 31.01 13.93 -12.65
CA ARG A 116 31.79 15.18 -12.67
C ARG A 116 33.21 14.96 -13.25
N ASN A 117 33.29 14.51 -14.51
CA ASN A 117 34.54 14.60 -15.25
C ASN A 117 34.53 15.92 -16.02
N PRO A 118 35.45 16.87 -15.72
CA PRO A 118 35.49 18.21 -16.35
C PRO A 118 35.70 18.17 -17.86
N LYS A 119 36.12 17.01 -18.40
CA LYS A 119 36.47 16.82 -19.85
C LYS A 119 35.34 16.23 -20.68
N SER A 120 34.17 15.89 -20.11
CA SER A 120 33.05 15.38 -20.92
C SER A 120 32.06 16.52 -21.24
N GLU A 121 31.97 16.90 -22.49
CA GLU A 121 30.92 17.82 -23.02
C GLU A 121 29.51 17.26 -22.92
N ILE A 122 29.35 16.01 -22.47
CA ILE A 122 28.04 15.38 -22.25
C ILE A 122 27.54 15.83 -20.89
N ARG A 123 26.77 16.92 -20.86
CA ARG A 123 25.88 17.25 -19.75
C ARG A 123 24.89 16.11 -19.59
N ASN A 124 25.19 15.15 -18.69
CA ASN A 124 24.21 14.15 -18.30
C ASN A 124 23.08 14.86 -17.57
N PRO A 125 21.83 14.77 -18.03
CA PRO A 125 20.72 15.40 -17.35
C PRO A 125 20.67 14.91 -15.91
N LYS A 126 20.55 15.82 -14.97
CA LYS A 126 20.46 15.55 -13.56
C LYS A 126 19.18 14.74 -13.32
N SER A 127 19.28 13.43 -13.09
CA SER A 127 18.10 12.61 -12.77
C SER A 127 17.33 13.24 -11.61
N GLU A 128 16.05 13.41 -11.81
CA GLU A 128 15.14 13.85 -10.75
C GLU A 128 14.80 12.67 -9.82
N VAL A 129 14.85 12.87 -8.51
CA VAL A 129 14.56 11.83 -7.51
C VAL A 129 13.22 12.13 -6.85
N VAL A 130 12.23 11.30 -7.17
CA VAL A 130 10.90 11.32 -6.57
C VAL A 130 10.79 10.14 -5.61
N TYR A 131 10.17 10.34 -4.46
CA TYR A 131 9.87 9.28 -3.51
C TYR A 131 8.38 9.28 -3.19
N THR A 132 7.71 8.12 -3.26
CA THR A 132 6.36 7.94 -2.72
C THR A 132 6.43 7.23 -1.37
N ALA A 133 5.99 7.93 -0.32
CA ALA A 133 5.82 7.40 1.02
C ALA A 133 4.45 6.71 1.12
N HIS A 134 4.45 5.37 1.17
CA HIS A 134 3.28 4.53 1.35
C HIS A 134 2.93 4.32 2.84
N GLY A 135 3.04 5.37 3.64
CA GLY A 135 2.98 5.35 5.09
C GLY A 135 4.39 5.29 5.72
N TRP A 136 4.69 6.25 6.58
CA TRP A 136 6.01 6.35 7.21
C TRP A 136 6.30 5.15 8.11
N VAL A 137 7.49 4.53 7.94
CA VAL A 137 7.90 3.36 8.73
C VAL A 137 7.99 3.65 10.23
N PHE A 138 8.37 4.86 10.60
CA PHE A 138 8.45 5.26 12.02
C PHE A 138 7.08 5.43 12.70
N ASN A 139 5.97 5.34 11.95
CA ASN A 139 4.62 5.24 12.51
C ASN A 139 4.23 3.79 12.87
N GLU A 140 5.09 2.80 12.57
CA GLU A 140 4.84 1.41 12.98
C GLU A 140 5.04 1.22 14.49
N PRO A 141 4.34 0.24 15.09
CA PRO A 141 4.60 -0.16 16.47
C PRO A 141 6.03 -0.73 16.59
N MET A 142 6.95 0.05 17.12
CA MET A 142 8.35 -0.33 17.31
C MET A 142 8.96 0.46 18.48
N PRO A 143 10.13 0.00 19.04
CA PRO A 143 10.85 0.72 20.06
C PRO A 143 11.21 2.15 19.65
N ILE A 144 11.20 3.09 20.62
CA ILE A 144 11.42 4.51 20.36
C ILE A 144 12.74 4.81 19.65
N TRP A 145 13.82 4.08 20.00
CA TRP A 145 15.12 4.26 19.38
C TRP A 145 15.11 3.92 17.88
N GLN A 146 14.34 2.90 17.47
CA GLN A 146 14.15 2.57 16.05
C GLN A 146 13.36 3.66 15.33
N LYS A 147 12.30 4.19 15.96
CA LYS A 147 11.53 5.30 15.39
C LYS A 147 12.43 6.53 15.16
N LEU A 148 13.22 6.90 16.15
CA LEU A 148 14.15 8.02 16.03
C LEU A 148 15.21 7.79 14.95
N PHE A 149 15.76 6.58 14.87
CA PHE A 149 16.69 6.19 13.80
C PHE A 149 16.07 6.36 12.41
N TYR A 150 14.87 5.80 12.17
CA TYR A 150 14.20 5.95 10.88
C TYR A 150 13.86 7.40 10.56
N LYS A 151 13.38 8.19 11.52
CA LYS A 151 13.13 9.63 11.33
C LYS A 151 14.40 10.36 10.91
N TYR A 152 15.50 10.11 11.61
CA TYR A 152 16.79 10.74 11.29
C TYR A 152 17.28 10.37 9.89
N VAL A 153 17.22 9.09 9.54
CA VAL A 153 17.66 8.62 8.23
C VAL A 153 16.76 9.14 7.09
N GLU A 154 15.45 9.19 7.29
CA GLU A 154 14.53 9.80 6.30
C GLU A 154 14.79 11.30 6.14
N LYS A 155 15.02 12.02 7.23
CA LYS A 155 15.39 13.45 7.21
C LYS A 155 16.70 13.68 6.46
N LEU A 156 17.72 12.87 6.72
CA LEU A 156 19.02 12.97 6.05
C LEU A 156 18.88 12.69 4.55
N THR A 157 18.17 11.62 4.19
CA THR A 157 18.03 11.22 2.78
C THR A 157 17.03 12.08 2.00
N ALA A 158 16.14 12.81 2.68
CA ALA A 158 15.27 13.81 2.05
C ALA A 158 16.05 14.94 1.35
N TYR A 159 17.30 15.16 1.76
CA TYR A 159 18.20 16.09 1.07
C TYR A 159 18.43 15.70 -0.40
N PHE A 160 18.48 14.41 -0.68
CA PHE A 160 18.76 13.85 -2.02
C PHE A 160 17.51 13.62 -2.86
N LYS A 161 16.33 13.89 -2.31
CA LYS A 161 15.04 13.78 -2.99
C LYS A 161 14.62 15.16 -3.49
N ASP A 162 14.15 15.23 -4.72
CA ASP A 162 13.63 16.49 -5.30
C ASP A 162 12.16 16.68 -4.90
N LYS A 163 11.35 15.61 -4.90
CA LYS A 163 9.95 15.58 -4.44
C LYS A 163 9.65 14.34 -3.62
N ILE A 164 8.72 14.47 -2.70
CA ILE A 164 8.17 13.39 -1.88
C ILE A 164 6.65 13.41 -2.03
N ILE A 165 6.08 12.35 -2.59
CA ILE A 165 4.65 12.13 -2.69
C ILE A 165 4.22 11.42 -1.40
N CYS A 166 3.26 11.98 -0.67
CA CYS A 166 2.58 11.35 0.44
C CYS A 166 1.25 10.79 -0.07
N VAL A 167 0.93 9.53 0.24
CA VAL A 167 -0.31 8.91 -0.24
C VAL A 167 -1.54 9.38 0.53
N SER A 168 -1.34 10.15 1.60
CA SER A 168 -2.40 10.72 2.45
C SER A 168 -1.98 12.09 3.02
N GLU A 169 -2.96 12.91 3.36
CA GLU A 169 -2.74 14.15 4.12
C GLU A 169 -2.18 13.86 5.51
N PHE A 170 -2.55 12.71 6.10
CA PHE A 170 -1.95 12.26 7.35
C PHE A 170 -0.44 12.10 7.21
N ASP A 171 0.05 11.44 6.16
CA ASP A 171 1.48 11.26 5.92
C ASP A 171 2.18 12.60 5.60
N TYR A 172 1.51 13.50 4.88
CA TYR A 172 2.01 14.85 4.61
C TYR A 172 2.18 15.65 5.91
N LYS A 173 1.15 15.70 6.76
CA LYS A 173 1.19 16.38 8.06
C LYS A 173 2.22 15.76 9.00
N THR A 174 2.35 14.44 8.99
CA THR A 174 3.38 13.73 9.75
C THR A 174 4.79 14.16 9.30
N ALA A 175 5.05 14.23 7.99
CA ALA A 175 6.35 14.67 7.48
C ALA A 175 6.68 16.09 7.90
N LEU A 176 5.71 16.99 7.89
CA LEU A 176 5.89 18.38 8.36
C LEU A 176 6.14 18.45 9.87
N GLY A 177 5.29 17.80 10.67
CA GLY A 177 5.39 17.80 12.13
C GLY A 177 6.71 17.20 12.64
N GLU A 178 7.21 16.19 11.95
CA GLU A 178 8.50 15.56 12.26
C GLU A 178 9.71 16.27 11.59
N ASN A 179 9.46 17.36 10.86
CA ASN A 179 10.50 18.12 10.13
C ASN A 179 11.36 17.22 9.22
N ILE A 180 10.73 16.28 8.48
CA ILE A 180 11.43 15.38 7.56
C ILE A 180 12.03 16.18 6.39
N CYS A 181 11.29 17.12 5.82
CA CYS A 181 11.76 18.02 4.78
C CYS A 181 10.89 19.28 4.68
N PRO A 182 11.35 20.33 3.97
CA PRO A 182 10.52 21.51 3.71
C PRO A 182 9.25 21.19 2.93
N SER A 183 8.15 21.89 3.21
CA SER A 183 6.83 21.72 2.56
C SER A 183 6.89 21.76 1.03
N ARG A 184 7.76 22.60 0.45
CA ARG A 184 7.94 22.68 -1.01
C ARG A 184 8.36 21.37 -1.69
N LYS A 185 8.88 20.38 -0.93
CA LYS A 185 9.23 19.05 -1.42
C LYS A 185 8.07 18.07 -1.30
N LEU A 186 7.09 18.34 -0.45
CA LEU A 186 5.97 17.46 -0.17
C LEU A 186 4.78 17.76 -1.10
N ILE A 187 4.09 16.71 -1.49
CA ILE A 187 2.81 16.79 -2.19
C ILE A 187 1.96 15.58 -1.79
N THR A 188 0.67 15.80 -1.56
CA THR A 188 -0.28 14.70 -1.35
C THR A 188 -0.84 14.26 -2.69
N ILE A 189 -0.73 12.96 -2.99
CA ILE A 189 -1.40 12.31 -4.11
C ILE A 189 -1.99 11.01 -3.58
N HIS A 190 -3.30 10.95 -3.50
CA HIS A 190 -4.00 9.76 -3.02
C HIS A 190 -3.83 8.57 -3.96
N ASN A 191 -3.80 7.36 -3.40
CA ASN A 191 -3.91 6.15 -4.20
C ASN A 191 -5.23 6.14 -4.97
N GLY A 192 -5.18 5.72 -6.22
CA GLY A 192 -6.36 5.52 -7.06
C GLY A 192 -6.35 4.12 -7.65
N ILE A 193 -7.53 3.61 -7.96
CA ILE A 193 -7.69 2.29 -8.58
C ILE A 193 -8.57 2.34 -9.83
N ALA A 194 -8.30 1.42 -10.76
CA ALA A 194 -9.19 1.20 -11.92
C ALA A 194 -10.49 0.54 -11.45
N PRO A 195 -11.58 0.66 -12.23
CA PRO A 195 -12.78 -0.15 -12.02
C PRO A 195 -12.43 -1.63 -11.89
N ILE A 196 -13.14 -2.34 -11.02
CA ILE A 196 -12.93 -3.77 -10.76
C ILE A 196 -14.17 -4.52 -11.20
N ASP A 197 -13.99 -5.60 -11.97
CA ASP A 197 -15.04 -6.54 -12.30
C ASP A 197 -15.23 -7.51 -11.13
N PHE A 198 -16.10 -7.11 -10.18
CA PHE A 198 -16.43 -7.93 -9.03
C PHE A 198 -17.23 -9.15 -9.45
N LEU A 199 -16.95 -10.30 -8.84
CA LEU A 199 -17.75 -11.50 -9.05
C LEU A 199 -19.15 -11.32 -8.45
N PRO A 200 -20.19 -11.95 -9.06
CA PRO A 200 -21.49 -12.05 -8.41
C PRO A 200 -21.36 -12.69 -7.02
N ARG A 201 -22.21 -12.26 -6.07
CA ARG A 201 -22.17 -12.72 -4.67
C ARG A 201 -22.12 -14.24 -4.54
N GLN A 202 -22.99 -14.94 -5.26
CA GLN A 202 -23.04 -16.39 -5.23
C GLN A 202 -21.71 -17.02 -5.67
N GLU A 203 -21.18 -16.62 -6.81
CA GLU A 203 -19.89 -17.13 -7.33
C GLU A 203 -18.72 -16.82 -6.39
N ALA A 204 -18.71 -15.63 -5.79
CA ALA A 204 -17.69 -15.24 -4.81
C ALA A 204 -17.76 -16.10 -3.54
N ARG A 205 -18.98 -16.42 -3.06
CA ARG A 205 -19.19 -17.31 -1.91
C ARG A 205 -18.81 -18.75 -2.22
N GLU A 206 -19.18 -19.27 -3.37
CA GLU A 206 -18.80 -20.63 -3.83
C GLU A 206 -17.26 -20.77 -3.88
N LYS A 207 -16.55 -19.79 -4.42
CA LYS A 207 -15.07 -19.79 -4.45
C LYS A 207 -14.41 -19.77 -3.06
N LEU A 208 -15.11 -19.26 -2.06
CA LEU A 208 -14.64 -19.23 -0.67
C LEU A 208 -15.24 -20.39 0.16
N ASN A 209 -16.04 -21.28 -0.42
CA ASN A 209 -16.79 -22.35 0.26
C ASN A 209 -17.65 -21.79 1.41
N LEU A 210 -18.33 -20.68 1.18
CA LEU A 210 -19.17 -20.01 2.19
C LEU A 210 -20.66 -20.33 1.96
N PRO A 211 -21.46 -20.52 3.01
CA PRO A 211 -22.90 -20.69 2.93
C PRO A 211 -23.59 -19.43 2.39
N GLU A 212 -24.67 -19.60 1.61
CA GLU A 212 -25.41 -18.48 1.05
C GLU A 212 -26.08 -17.59 2.09
N ASN A 213 -26.65 -18.21 3.14
CA ASN A 213 -27.51 -17.52 4.13
C ASN A 213 -26.76 -17.06 5.40
N GLN A 214 -25.43 -17.22 5.46
CA GLN A 214 -24.66 -16.82 6.61
C GLN A 214 -24.21 -15.35 6.50
N PHE A 215 -24.19 -14.64 7.64
CA PHE A 215 -23.65 -13.28 7.71
C PHE A 215 -22.13 -13.31 7.76
N ILE A 216 -21.48 -12.75 6.73
CA ILE A 216 -20.03 -12.83 6.53
C ILE A 216 -19.39 -11.47 6.80
N VAL A 217 -18.49 -11.45 7.77
CA VAL A 217 -17.57 -10.32 8.02
C VAL A 217 -16.26 -10.59 7.31
N GLY A 218 -15.92 -9.79 6.31
CA GLY A 218 -14.73 -9.99 5.49
C GLY A 218 -13.59 -9.04 5.81
N SER A 219 -12.36 -9.50 5.65
CA SER A 219 -11.16 -8.67 5.66
C SER A 219 -10.11 -9.20 4.68
N ILE A 220 -9.37 -8.31 4.02
CA ILE A 220 -8.33 -8.67 3.04
C ILE A 220 -7.04 -7.96 3.39
N GLY A 221 -5.93 -8.69 3.51
CA GLY A 221 -4.62 -8.10 3.74
C GLY A 221 -3.55 -9.10 4.13
N ASN A 222 -2.28 -8.72 3.97
CA ASN A 222 -1.19 -9.56 4.44
C ASN A 222 -1.26 -9.75 5.96
N LEU A 223 -1.02 -10.97 6.44
CA LEU A 223 -1.07 -11.32 7.86
C LEU A 223 0.16 -10.76 8.59
N TYR A 224 0.17 -9.44 8.79
CA TYR A 224 1.18 -8.71 9.55
C TYR A 224 0.55 -8.08 10.80
N LYS A 225 1.34 -7.87 11.85
CA LYS A 225 0.89 -7.23 13.10
C LYS A 225 0.18 -5.88 12.86
N THR A 226 0.65 -5.13 11.86
CA THR A 226 0.08 -3.83 11.51
C THR A 226 -1.36 -3.90 11.00
N LYS A 227 -1.85 -5.07 10.57
CA LYS A 227 -3.23 -5.27 10.10
C LYS A 227 -4.24 -5.57 11.21
N GLY A 228 -3.77 -5.87 12.41
CA GLY A 228 -4.61 -5.97 13.60
C GLY A 228 -5.67 -7.08 13.56
N PHE A 229 -5.46 -8.14 12.79
CA PHE A 229 -6.45 -9.23 12.67
C PHE A 229 -6.76 -9.94 13.98
N ALA A 230 -5.86 -9.89 14.96
CA ALA A 230 -6.13 -10.42 16.28
C ALA A 230 -7.35 -9.72 16.92
N TYR A 231 -7.47 -8.40 16.78
CA TYR A 231 -8.62 -7.63 17.30
C TYR A 231 -9.93 -7.99 16.58
N LEU A 232 -9.88 -8.33 15.30
CA LEU A 232 -11.05 -8.81 14.56
C LEU A 232 -11.48 -10.20 15.07
N ILE A 233 -10.54 -11.10 15.36
CA ILE A 233 -10.81 -12.42 15.95
C ILE A 233 -11.41 -12.27 17.35
N GLU A 234 -10.87 -11.37 18.18
CA GLU A 234 -11.40 -11.08 19.52
C GLU A 234 -12.82 -10.48 19.46
N ALA A 235 -13.08 -9.58 18.49
CA ALA A 235 -14.41 -9.05 18.25
C ALA A 235 -15.40 -10.16 17.82
N THR A 236 -14.95 -11.07 16.95
CA THR A 236 -15.75 -12.26 16.57
C THR A 236 -16.09 -13.11 17.79
N LYS A 237 -15.10 -13.36 18.69
CA LYS A 237 -15.35 -14.10 19.93
C LYS A 237 -16.44 -13.45 20.77
N LYS A 238 -16.37 -12.13 20.98
CA LYS A 238 -17.39 -11.40 21.75
C LYS A 238 -18.78 -11.56 21.13
N LEU A 239 -18.91 -11.46 19.81
CA LEU A 239 -20.19 -11.62 19.11
C LEU A 239 -20.77 -13.03 19.25
N ILE A 240 -19.92 -14.06 19.09
CA ILE A 240 -20.33 -15.46 19.27
C ILE A 240 -20.77 -15.73 20.72
N ASP A 241 -20.06 -15.19 21.73
CA ASP A 241 -20.44 -15.30 23.13
C ASP A 241 -21.79 -14.62 23.46
N GLU A 242 -22.15 -13.58 22.71
CA GLU A 242 -23.45 -12.92 22.77
C GLU A 242 -24.54 -13.66 21.97
N GLY A 243 -24.26 -14.83 21.41
CA GLY A 243 -25.19 -15.63 20.61
C GLY A 243 -25.46 -15.05 19.21
N ILE A 244 -24.57 -14.18 18.69
CA ILE A 244 -24.73 -13.57 17.36
C ILE A 244 -24.01 -14.43 16.33
N GLU A 245 -24.78 -15.07 15.45
CA GLU A 245 -24.26 -15.91 14.39
C GLU A 245 -23.60 -15.06 13.28
N ILE A 246 -22.28 -15.21 13.15
CA ILE A 246 -21.46 -14.63 12.09
C ILE A 246 -20.33 -15.57 11.71
N THR A 247 -19.81 -15.42 10.50
CA THR A 247 -18.51 -15.97 10.09
C THR A 247 -17.57 -14.85 9.69
N THR A 248 -16.37 -14.87 10.22
CA THR A 248 -15.29 -13.95 9.86
C THR A 248 -14.35 -14.62 8.86
N VAL A 249 -14.13 -13.98 7.71
CA VAL A 249 -13.23 -14.48 6.65
C VAL A 249 -12.07 -13.50 6.46
N ILE A 250 -10.85 -14.00 6.62
CA ILE A 250 -9.63 -13.20 6.43
C ILE A 250 -8.88 -13.78 5.23
N ILE A 251 -8.81 -13.00 4.14
CA ILE A 251 -8.05 -13.39 2.93
C ILE A 251 -6.67 -12.77 2.99
N GLY A 252 -5.64 -13.61 3.04
CA GLY A 252 -4.25 -13.17 3.02
C GLY A 252 -3.28 -14.19 3.62
N GLU A 253 -2.00 -13.91 3.46
CA GLU A 253 -0.89 -14.68 4.02
C GLU A 253 0.14 -13.77 4.68
N GLY A 254 0.92 -14.31 5.61
CA GLY A 254 1.99 -13.55 6.26
C GLY A 254 2.51 -14.16 7.56
N GLY A 255 3.44 -13.47 8.18
CA GLY A 255 4.15 -13.96 9.37
C GLY A 255 3.26 -14.22 10.60
N GLU A 256 2.07 -13.60 10.68
CA GLU A 256 1.14 -13.78 11.81
C GLU A 256 0.21 -15.00 11.65
N ARG A 257 0.30 -15.77 10.52
CA ARG A 257 -0.62 -16.90 10.32
C ARG A 257 -0.66 -17.87 11.49
N LYS A 258 0.52 -18.25 12.00
CA LYS A 258 0.62 -19.19 13.12
C LYS A 258 -0.02 -18.62 14.37
N SER A 259 0.31 -17.40 14.77
CA SER A 259 -0.23 -16.74 15.96
C SER A 259 -1.75 -16.54 15.88
N LEU A 260 -2.28 -16.18 14.70
CA LEU A 260 -3.71 -16.05 14.48
C LEU A 260 -4.43 -17.41 14.54
N THR A 261 -3.84 -18.47 13.98
CA THR A 261 -4.39 -19.84 14.10
C THR A 261 -4.44 -20.30 15.54
N GLU A 262 -3.38 -20.04 16.32
CA GLU A 262 -3.35 -20.35 17.75
C GLU A 262 -4.40 -19.56 18.55
N LEU A 263 -4.63 -18.29 18.17
CA LEU A 263 -5.66 -17.45 18.79
C LEU A 263 -7.07 -17.99 18.51
N ILE A 264 -7.36 -18.38 17.26
CA ILE A 264 -8.64 -18.98 16.85
C ILE A 264 -8.92 -20.24 17.68
N LYS A 265 -7.95 -21.15 17.77
CA LYS A 265 -8.07 -22.39 18.57
C LYS A 265 -8.30 -22.10 20.06
N ARG A 266 -7.54 -21.15 20.64
CA ARG A 266 -7.68 -20.75 22.06
C ARG A 266 -9.09 -20.26 22.36
N HIS A 267 -9.71 -19.55 21.42
CA HIS A 267 -11.07 -19.02 21.55
C HIS A 267 -12.17 -20.01 21.09
N LYS A 268 -11.80 -21.19 20.58
CA LYS A 268 -12.73 -22.21 20.03
C LYS A 268 -13.60 -21.61 18.91
N LEU A 269 -12.94 -20.92 17.95
CA LEU A 269 -13.59 -20.22 16.84
C LEU A 269 -13.30 -20.88 15.48
N GLU A 270 -12.89 -22.16 15.45
CA GLU A 270 -12.52 -22.87 14.22
C GLU A 270 -13.66 -22.90 13.19
N ASP A 271 -14.90 -22.92 13.65
CA ASP A 271 -16.10 -22.91 12.80
C ASP A 271 -16.58 -21.48 12.43
N ASN A 272 -16.04 -20.45 13.09
CA ASN A 272 -16.49 -19.06 12.96
C ASN A 272 -15.46 -18.16 12.29
N VAL A 273 -14.17 -18.55 12.23
CA VAL A 273 -13.10 -17.73 11.64
C VAL A 273 -12.31 -18.53 10.61
N ILE A 274 -12.32 -18.08 9.38
CA ILE A 274 -11.66 -18.72 8.24
C ILE A 274 -10.45 -17.87 7.83
N LEU A 275 -9.24 -18.43 7.93
CA LEU A 275 -8.04 -17.89 7.31
C LEU A 275 -7.90 -18.48 5.90
N ALA A 276 -8.47 -17.81 4.89
CA ALA A 276 -8.62 -18.33 3.53
C ALA A 276 -7.29 -18.43 2.75
N GLY A 277 -6.18 -17.94 3.30
CA GLY A 277 -4.91 -17.94 2.60
C GLY A 277 -4.82 -16.84 1.53
N ARG A 278 -3.74 -16.88 0.74
CA ARG A 278 -3.52 -15.93 -0.36
C ARG A 278 -4.38 -16.32 -1.56
N ILE A 279 -5.27 -15.44 -1.96
CA ILE A 279 -6.07 -15.58 -3.17
C ILE A 279 -5.68 -14.47 -4.15
N PRO A 280 -5.26 -14.80 -5.37
CA PRO A 280 -5.00 -13.80 -6.41
C PRO A 280 -6.27 -12.99 -6.70
N GLU A 281 -6.11 -11.69 -6.93
CA GLU A 281 -7.23 -10.77 -7.23
C GLU A 281 -8.37 -10.83 -6.18
N ALA A 282 -8.02 -10.99 -4.90
CA ALA A 282 -8.97 -11.15 -3.79
C ALA A 282 -10.05 -10.05 -3.75
N ALA A 283 -9.76 -8.86 -4.25
CA ALA A 283 -10.74 -7.77 -4.36
C ALA A 283 -11.99 -8.17 -5.15
N LYS A 284 -11.88 -9.07 -6.15
CA LYS A 284 -13.03 -9.56 -6.91
C LYS A 284 -14.03 -10.36 -6.08
N LEU A 285 -13.57 -10.88 -4.92
CA LEU A 285 -14.37 -11.68 -3.99
C LEU A 285 -15.07 -10.83 -2.90
N LEU A 286 -14.92 -9.51 -2.90
CA LEU A 286 -15.52 -8.64 -1.88
C LEU A 286 -17.04 -8.81 -1.81
N SER A 287 -17.72 -9.08 -2.91
CA SER A 287 -19.15 -9.34 -2.95
C SER A 287 -19.61 -10.57 -2.15
N ALA A 288 -18.69 -11.45 -1.73
CA ALA A 288 -19.01 -12.57 -0.83
C ALA A 288 -19.37 -12.10 0.59
N PHE A 289 -18.94 -10.92 0.98
CA PHE A 289 -19.09 -10.38 2.33
C PHE A 289 -20.36 -9.55 2.49
N ASP A 290 -20.83 -9.43 3.73
CA ASP A 290 -21.91 -8.53 4.13
C ASP A 290 -21.37 -7.22 4.67
N ILE A 291 -20.24 -7.29 5.40
CA ILE A 291 -19.52 -6.14 5.96
C ILE A 291 -18.03 -6.36 5.72
N TYR A 292 -17.32 -5.30 5.42
CA TYR A 292 -15.85 -5.29 5.39
C TYR A 292 -15.28 -4.62 6.64
N VAL A 293 -14.25 -5.24 7.23
CA VAL A 293 -13.54 -4.71 8.39
C VAL A 293 -12.07 -4.48 8.07
N CYS A 294 -11.60 -3.26 8.32
CA CYS A 294 -10.17 -2.91 8.32
C CYS A 294 -9.73 -2.64 9.77
N SER A 295 -9.21 -3.65 10.46
CA SER A 295 -8.79 -3.59 11.87
C SER A 295 -7.36 -3.08 12.08
N SER A 296 -6.76 -2.45 11.09
CA SER A 296 -5.34 -2.08 11.06
C SER A 296 -4.94 -1.17 12.23
N VAL A 297 -3.69 -1.32 12.69
CA VAL A 297 -3.06 -0.41 13.68
C VAL A 297 -2.18 0.65 13.00
N LYS A 298 -1.91 0.48 11.71
CA LYS A 298 -1.18 1.45 10.87
C LYS A 298 -1.56 1.25 9.41
N GLU A 299 -1.83 2.36 8.72
CA GLU A 299 -2.03 2.44 7.26
C GLU A 299 -1.32 3.69 6.70
N GLY A 300 -1.01 3.66 5.39
CA GLY A 300 -0.79 4.87 4.62
C GLY A 300 -2.13 5.36 4.05
N LEU A 301 -2.54 4.83 2.90
CA LEU A 301 -3.89 4.93 2.35
C LEU A 301 -4.31 3.56 1.82
N SER A 302 -5.35 2.97 2.41
CA SER A 302 -5.69 1.55 2.20
C SER A 302 -6.33 1.30 0.84
N TYR A 303 -5.66 0.54 -0.03
CA TYR A 303 -6.24 0.06 -1.29
C TYR A 303 -7.49 -0.78 -1.06
N THR A 304 -7.48 -1.66 -0.07
CA THR A 304 -8.62 -2.56 0.19
C THR A 304 -9.87 -1.82 0.65
N ILE A 305 -9.72 -0.69 1.36
CA ILE A 305 -10.88 0.18 1.68
C ILE A 305 -11.43 0.79 0.38
N ILE A 306 -10.58 1.32 -0.51
CA ILE A 306 -11.04 1.90 -1.78
C ILE A 306 -11.75 0.82 -2.64
N GLU A 307 -11.19 -0.39 -2.71
CA GLU A 307 -11.81 -1.54 -3.40
C GLU A 307 -13.18 -1.87 -2.81
N THR A 308 -13.28 -1.86 -1.50
CA THR A 308 -14.54 -2.13 -0.77
C THR A 308 -15.59 -1.04 -1.02
N MET A 309 -15.18 0.23 -1.00
CA MET A 309 -16.04 1.35 -1.36
C MET A 309 -16.60 1.19 -2.79
N LEU A 310 -15.75 0.83 -3.76
CA LEU A 310 -16.18 0.59 -5.15
C LEU A 310 -17.11 -0.61 -5.28
N ASN A 311 -16.91 -1.66 -4.49
CA ASN A 311 -17.85 -2.80 -4.44
C ASN A 311 -19.21 -2.39 -3.86
N GLY A 312 -19.25 -1.36 -3.00
CA GLY A 312 -20.46 -0.91 -2.31
C GLY A 312 -20.80 -1.78 -1.11
N LEU A 313 -19.78 -2.21 -0.35
CA LEU A 313 -19.98 -2.86 0.93
C LEU A 313 -19.96 -1.85 2.09
N PRO A 314 -20.70 -2.11 3.17
CA PRO A 314 -20.55 -1.38 4.42
C PRO A 314 -19.15 -1.60 5.00
N ILE A 315 -18.53 -0.54 5.53
CA ILE A 315 -17.15 -0.57 6.01
C ILE A 315 -17.08 -0.15 7.46
N ILE A 316 -16.35 -0.94 8.26
CA ILE A 316 -15.85 -0.53 9.56
C ILE A 316 -14.33 -0.49 9.46
N ALA A 317 -13.72 0.63 9.80
CA ALA A 317 -12.27 0.77 9.77
C ALA A 317 -11.74 1.47 11.01
N THR A 318 -10.50 1.18 11.36
CA THR A 318 -9.79 1.89 12.42
C THR A 318 -9.39 3.29 11.96
N ARG A 319 -9.41 4.25 12.87
CA ARG A 319 -9.03 5.67 12.67
C ARG A 319 -7.50 5.82 12.68
N VAL A 320 -6.82 5.20 11.71
CA VAL A 320 -5.35 5.21 11.59
C VAL A 320 -4.90 5.64 10.20
N GLY A 321 -3.77 6.35 10.13
CA GLY A 321 -3.21 6.79 8.85
C GLY A 321 -4.21 7.58 8.02
N GLY A 322 -4.29 7.28 6.73
CA GLY A 322 -5.21 7.90 5.78
C GLY A 322 -6.63 7.31 5.78
N ASN A 323 -6.99 6.35 6.66
CA ASN A 323 -8.35 5.81 6.70
C ASN A 323 -9.44 6.88 6.91
N PRO A 324 -9.22 7.93 7.77
CA PRO A 324 -10.19 9.03 7.91
C PRO A 324 -10.36 9.89 6.66
N GLU A 325 -9.45 9.81 5.70
CA GLU A 325 -9.58 10.50 4.42
C GLU A 325 -10.49 9.72 3.44
N LEU A 326 -10.43 8.38 3.54
CA LEU A 326 -11.30 7.48 2.77
C LEU A 326 -12.72 7.48 3.33
N ILE A 327 -12.88 7.40 4.65
CA ILE A 327 -14.16 7.19 5.32
C ILE A 327 -14.57 8.45 6.07
N ALA A 328 -15.70 9.03 5.66
CA ALA A 328 -16.44 10.02 6.44
C ALA A 328 -17.26 9.26 7.49
N ASP A 329 -16.85 9.38 8.76
CA ASP A 329 -17.44 8.64 9.88
C ASP A 329 -18.94 8.86 10.01
N GLY A 330 -19.69 7.76 10.10
CA GLY A 330 -21.15 7.77 10.14
C GLY A 330 -21.85 8.05 8.80
N GLN A 331 -21.12 8.37 7.72
CA GLN A 331 -21.68 8.68 6.40
C GLN A 331 -21.30 7.67 5.32
N THR A 332 -20.00 7.38 5.14
CA THR A 332 -19.50 6.44 4.15
C THR A 332 -18.91 5.16 4.77
N GLY A 333 -19.06 5.00 6.07
CA GLY A 333 -18.60 3.90 6.89
C GLY A 333 -18.50 4.31 8.35
N ILE A 334 -17.98 3.43 9.18
CA ILE A 334 -17.77 3.65 10.61
C ILE A 334 -16.29 3.65 10.92
N LEU A 335 -15.81 4.67 11.63
CA LEU A 335 -14.46 4.75 12.16
C LEU A 335 -14.43 4.45 13.65
N ILE A 336 -13.57 3.52 14.04
CA ILE A 336 -13.33 3.14 15.44
C ILE A 336 -11.87 3.42 15.82
N ASN A 337 -11.56 3.46 17.11
CA ASN A 337 -10.17 3.47 17.54
C ASN A 337 -9.51 2.12 17.25
N SER A 338 -8.21 2.14 17.00
CA SER A 338 -7.46 0.90 16.80
C SER A 338 -7.30 0.15 18.12
N GLN A 339 -7.21 -1.20 18.04
CA GLN A 339 -6.98 -2.09 19.19
C GLN A 339 -8.17 -2.19 20.16
N GLU A 340 -9.36 -1.81 19.73
CA GLU A 340 -10.59 -1.88 20.53
C GLU A 340 -11.55 -2.95 19.97
N ALA A 341 -11.30 -4.22 20.31
CA ALA A 341 -12.11 -5.35 19.84
C ALA A 341 -13.58 -5.25 20.31
N GLY A 342 -13.82 -4.67 21.49
CA GLY A 342 -15.17 -4.47 22.04
C GLY A 342 -15.99 -3.51 21.19
N ASP A 343 -15.45 -2.32 20.87
CA ASP A 343 -16.13 -1.35 20.03
C ASP A 343 -16.33 -1.89 18.60
N LEU A 344 -15.32 -2.63 18.07
CA LEU A 344 -15.45 -3.31 16.79
C LEU A 344 -16.66 -4.26 16.76
N ALA A 345 -16.81 -5.10 17.78
CA ALA A 345 -17.94 -6.03 17.90
C ALA A 345 -19.29 -5.27 17.93
N ASP A 346 -19.39 -4.19 18.72
CA ASP A 346 -20.60 -3.39 18.84
C ASP A 346 -20.98 -2.73 17.49
N LYS A 347 -19.99 -2.27 16.70
CA LYS A 347 -20.26 -1.70 15.37
C LYS A 347 -20.64 -2.77 14.33
N ILE A 348 -20.04 -3.95 14.39
CA ILE A 348 -20.47 -5.09 13.54
C ILE A 348 -21.94 -5.44 13.85
N LYS A 349 -22.28 -5.58 15.13
CA LYS A 349 -23.64 -5.85 15.57
C LYS A 349 -24.63 -4.76 15.12
N LYS A 350 -24.24 -3.48 15.23
CA LYS A 350 -25.05 -2.34 14.77
C LYS A 350 -25.33 -2.43 13.28
N LEU A 351 -24.33 -2.65 12.46
CA LEU A 351 -24.51 -2.77 11.01
C LEU A 351 -25.29 -4.02 10.64
N LYS A 352 -25.00 -5.20 11.25
CA LYS A 352 -25.76 -6.44 11.00
C LYS A 352 -27.26 -6.24 11.16
N ASN A 353 -27.69 -5.46 12.14
CA ASN A 353 -29.09 -5.23 12.48
C ASN A 353 -29.73 -4.02 11.78
N ASN A 354 -29.00 -3.35 10.87
CA ASN A 354 -29.52 -2.13 10.22
C ASN A 354 -29.16 -2.11 8.72
N THR A 355 -29.97 -2.79 7.91
CA THR A 355 -29.80 -2.90 6.46
C THR A 355 -29.91 -1.54 5.76
N GLU A 356 -30.79 -0.65 6.23
CA GLU A 356 -30.95 0.69 5.66
C GLU A 356 -29.66 1.51 5.80
N LEU A 357 -29.08 1.50 7.00
CA LEU A 357 -27.79 2.16 7.25
C LEU A 357 -26.65 1.57 6.41
N GLN A 358 -26.63 0.24 6.22
CA GLN A 358 -25.66 -0.43 5.34
C GLN A 358 -25.78 0.11 3.90
N GLN A 359 -26.99 0.18 3.34
CA GLN A 359 -27.23 0.61 1.97
C GLN A 359 -26.88 2.09 1.77
N GLU A 360 -27.28 2.94 2.72
CA GLU A 360 -26.97 4.38 2.67
C GLU A 360 -25.46 4.62 2.67
N MET A 361 -24.75 4.03 3.63
CA MET A 361 -23.29 4.17 3.75
C MET A 361 -22.55 3.65 2.51
N SER A 362 -22.95 2.49 2.03
CA SER A 362 -22.34 1.84 0.86
C SER A 362 -22.49 2.66 -0.42
N THR A 363 -23.67 3.22 -0.64
CA THR A 363 -23.96 4.08 -1.80
C THR A 363 -23.08 5.34 -1.76
N LYS A 364 -23.05 6.04 -0.64
CA LYS A 364 -22.21 7.22 -0.47
C LYS A 364 -20.73 6.92 -0.59
N ALA A 365 -20.27 5.78 -0.03
CA ALA A 365 -18.89 5.33 -0.15
C ALA A 365 -18.48 5.07 -1.61
N ARG A 366 -19.32 4.40 -2.39
CA ARG A 366 -19.07 4.12 -3.81
C ARG A 366 -18.92 5.41 -4.61
N ILE A 367 -19.82 6.38 -4.44
CA ILE A 367 -19.75 7.68 -5.13
C ILE A 367 -18.44 8.37 -4.80
N LYS A 368 -18.08 8.48 -3.51
CA LYS A 368 -16.83 9.09 -3.06
C LYS A 368 -15.62 8.42 -3.69
N ALA A 369 -15.58 7.06 -3.73
CA ALA A 369 -14.46 6.34 -4.31
C ALA A 369 -14.29 6.61 -5.82
N GLN A 370 -15.39 6.66 -6.56
CA GLN A 370 -15.37 6.94 -8.00
C GLN A 370 -14.87 8.35 -8.32
N GLU A 371 -15.22 9.33 -7.51
CA GLU A 371 -14.86 10.73 -7.71
C GLU A 371 -13.42 11.04 -7.24
N GLU A 372 -13.04 10.56 -6.06
CA GLU A 372 -11.82 11.01 -5.41
C GLU A 372 -10.63 10.05 -5.59
N PHE A 373 -10.87 8.73 -5.70
CA PHE A 373 -9.82 7.70 -5.66
C PHE A 373 -9.71 6.88 -6.94
N ASN A 374 -9.93 7.51 -8.10
CA ASN A 374 -9.79 6.85 -9.39
C ASN A 374 -8.33 6.87 -9.89
N LEU A 375 -7.97 5.81 -10.63
CA LEU A 375 -6.62 5.63 -11.16
C LEU A 375 -6.16 6.78 -12.07
N GLY A 376 -7.06 7.28 -12.92
CA GLY A 376 -6.74 8.36 -13.85
C GLY A 376 -6.27 9.63 -13.15
N LYS A 377 -6.90 9.99 -12.03
CA LYS A 377 -6.51 11.13 -11.18
C LYS A 377 -5.10 10.91 -10.59
N MET A 378 -4.86 9.76 -9.96
CA MET A 378 -3.55 9.42 -9.39
C MET A 378 -2.43 9.48 -10.46
N VAL A 379 -2.65 8.89 -11.63
CA VAL A 379 -1.69 8.90 -12.74
C VAL A 379 -1.43 10.31 -13.24
N LYS A 380 -2.49 11.11 -13.44
CA LYS A 380 -2.38 12.51 -13.91
C LYS A 380 -1.57 13.35 -12.93
N GLU A 381 -1.91 13.33 -11.66
CA GLU A 381 -1.22 14.10 -10.61
C GLU A 381 0.25 13.67 -10.46
N THR A 382 0.52 12.35 -10.49
CA THR A 382 1.90 11.84 -10.45
C THR A 382 2.68 12.27 -11.69
N LYS A 383 2.07 12.24 -12.88
CA LYS A 383 2.69 12.72 -14.12
C LYS A 383 3.03 14.21 -14.06
N GLU A 384 2.18 15.02 -13.44
CA GLU A 384 2.47 16.44 -13.22
C GLU A 384 3.73 16.66 -12.38
N VAL A 385 3.97 15.82 -11.36
CA VAL A 385 5.22 15.88 -10.58
C VAL A 385 6.44 15.67 -11.47
N TYR A 386 6.37 14.78 -12.47
CA TYR A 386 7.47 14.49 -13.40
C TYR A 386 7.74 15.60 -14.40
N TYR A 387 6.79 16.52 -14.61
CA TYR A 387 6.92 17.64 -15.53
C TYR A 387 7.20 18.99 -14.86
N LYS A 388 6.72 19.20 -13.62
CA LYS A 388 6.77 20.50 -12.92
C LYS A 388 8.16 20.99 -12.50
N ASN A 389 9.21 20.18 -12.67
CA ASN A 389 10.59 20.61 -12.35
C ASN A 389 11.34 21.28 -13.51
N LYS A 390 10.68 21.68 -14.59
CA LYS A 390 11.23 22.76 -15.39
C LYS A 390 11.13 24.02 -14.55
N LYS A 391 12.25 24.52 -14.02
CA LYS A 391 12.38 25.90 -13.59
C LYS A 391 11.88 26.74 -14.77
N PHE A 392 10.76 27.42 -14.60
CA PHE A 392 10.53 28.64 -15.32
C PHE A 392 11.56 29.62 -14.72
N ASP A 393 12.68 29.80 -15.44
CA ASP A 393 13.57 30.93 -15.28
C ASP A 393 12.82 32.17 -15.71
#